data_0e08c03d560c5d147dd6ba11c9ba71a5
#
_entry.id   0e08c03d560c5d147dd6ba11c9ba71a5
#
_cell.length_a   1.000
_cell.length_b   1.000
_cell.length_c   1.000
_cell.angle_alpha   90.00
_cell.angle_beta   90.00
_cell.angle_gamma   90.00
#
_symmetry.space_group_name_H-M   'P 1'
#
loop_
_entity.id
_entity.type
_entity.pdbx_description
1 polymer ?
#
loop_
_entity_poly.entity_id
_entity_poly.type
_entity_poly.pdbx_seq_one_letter_code
_entity_poly.pdbx_strand_id
1 'polypeptide(L)'
;MTDTLDLVLTHHWFDEIAHGGKREEYRANTEYYRKRLTDLKTPLLFSHRNGYQPVPYKPFKKVRFHRGYTSNTMTWTIEGMVFGYGKKEWGAPDEPVHIIRLGELLDYPIAA
;
A
#
# COMPACT_ATOMS: atom_id res chain seq x y z
N MET A 1 6.94 16.67 -9.30
CA MET A 1 6.08 15.51 -8.99
C MET A 1 6.79 14.64 -7.96
N THR A 2 6.12 14.28 -6.91
CA THR A 2 6.73 13.45 -5.86
C THR A 2 6.70 11.98 -6.25
N ASP A 3 7.77 11.26 -5.92
CA ASP A 3 7.82 9.80 -6.05
C ASP A 3 7.42 9.08 -4.77
N THR A 4 6.98 9.82 -3.76
CA THR A 4 6.60 9.29 -2.46
C THR A 4 5.08 9.32 -2.29
N LEU A 5 4.52 8.16 -1.97
CA LEU A 5 3.11 8.00 -1.66
C LEU A 5 2.92 8.12 -0.16
N ASP A 6 2.04 9.00 0.29
CA ASP A 6 1.73 9.14 1.72
C ASP A 6 0.42 8.42 2.03
N LEU A 7 0.45 7.54 3.04
CA LEU A 7 -0.71 6.78 3.47
C LEU A 7 -0.80 6.76 5.00
N VAL A 8 -2.03 6.91 5.50
CA VAL A 8 -2.30 6.82 6.93
C VAL A 8 -2.68 5.39 7.28
N LEU A 9 -2.10 4.87 8.35
CA LEU A 9 -2.40 3.53 8.88
C LEU A 9 -2.94 3.64 10.30
N THR A 10 -3.78 2.67 10.69
CA THR A 10 -4.09 2.50 12.11
C THR A 10 -2.81 2.14 12.86
N HIS A 11 -2.81 2.39 14.16
CA HIS A 11 -1.63 2.07 14.99
C HIS A 11 -1.25 0.61 14.89
N HIS A 12 -2.23 -0.29 14.89
CA HIS A 12 -1.99 -1.72 14.79
C HIS A 12 -1.20 -2.10 13.52
N TRP A 13 -1.69 -1.67 12.35
CA TRP A 13 -1.03 -2.04 11.09
C TRP A 13 0.29 -1.32 10.88
N PHE A 14 0.40 -0.09 11.36
CA PHE A 14 1.69 0.62 11.34
C PHE A 14 2.74 -0.18 12.13
N ASP A 15 2.39 -0.61 13.33
CA ASP A 15 3.32 -1.35 14.18
C ASP A 15 3.65 -2.73 13.60
N GLU A 16 2.69 -3.41 12.98
CA GLU A 16 2.94 -4.70 12.31
C GLU A 16 3.93 -4.54 11.15
N ILE A 17 3.81 -3.48 10.36
CA ILE A 17 4.77 -3.21 9.29
C ILE A 17 6.13 -2.85 9.89
N ALA A 18 6.15 -1.98 10.90
CA ALA A 18 7.41 -1.54 11.52
C ALA A 18 8.22 -2.70 12.09
N HIS A 19 7.56 -3.71 12.64
CA HIS A 19 8.21 -4.89 13.23
C HIS A 19 8.46 -6.02 12.22
N GLY A 20 8.13 -5.81 10.95
CA GLY A 20 8.39 -6.79 9.90
C GLY A 20 7.37 -7.92 9.78
N GLY A 21 6.29 -7.89 10.56
CA GLY A 21 5.24 -8.92 10.50
C GLY A 21 4.30 -8.77 9.32
N LYS A 22 4.27 -7.59 8.70
CA LYS A 22 3.43 -7.30 7.54
C LYS A 22 4.30 -6.66 6.47
N ARG A 23 4.30 -7.26 5.27
CA ARG A 23 5.17 -6.83 4.17
C ARG A 23 4.41 -6.27 2.98
N GLU A 24 3.10 -6.16 3.08
CA GLU A 24 2.24 -5.58 2.05
C GLU A 24 1.22 -4.67 2.68
N GLU A 25 0.88 -3.59 2.00
CA GLU A 25 -0.23 -2.74 2.38
C GLU A 25 -1.31 -2.83 1.31
N TYR A 26 -2.57 -2.76 1.74
CA TYR A 26 -3.71 -2.94 0.86
C TYR A 26 -4.57 -1.69 0.85
N ARG A 27 -5.03 -1.29 -0.34
CA ARG A 27 -5.97 -0.17 -0.51
C ARG A 27 -7.13 -0.61 -1.39
N ALA A 28 -8.33 -0.21 -0.97
CA ALA A 28 -9.55 -0.63 -1.61
C ALA A 28 -9.65 -0.18 -3.07
N ASN A 29 -10.35 -0.97 -3.88
CA ASN A 29 -10.62 -0.63 -5.28
C ASN A 29 -11.74 0.40 -5.37
N THR A 30 -11.45 1.62 -4.93
CA THR A 30 -12.37 2.76 -4.96
C THR A 30 -11.94 3.77 -6.00
N GLU A 31 -12.84 4.67 -6.37
CA GLU A 31 -12.51 5.77 -7.27
C GLU A 31 -11.39 6.63 -6.69
N TYR A 32 -11.42 6.84 -5.37
CA TYR A 32 -10.39 7.62 -4.68
C TYR A 32 -9.00 7.03 -4.91
N TYR A 33 -8.82 5.72 -4.66
CA TYR A 33 -7.52 5.08 -4.83
C TYR A 33 -7.16 4.85 -6.29
N ARG A 34 -8.14 4.62 -7.17
CA ARG A 34 -7.87 4.56 -8.61
C ARG A 34 -7.21 5.86 -9.08
N LYS A 35 -7.77 7.01 -8.69
CA LYS A 35 -7.22 8.31 -9.07
C LYS A 35 -5.88 8.60 -8.41
N ARG A 36 -5.71 8.16 -7.18
CA ARG A 36 -4.48 8.41 -6.44
C ARG A 36 -3.32 7.57 -6.93
N LEU A 37 -3.59 6.31 -7.29
CA LEU A 37 -2.55 5.33 -7.63
C LEU A 37 -2.34 5.15 -9.14
N THR A 38 -3.31 5.55 -9.96
CA THR A 38 -3.27 5.36 -11.42
C THR A 38 -3.78 6.60 -12.15
N ASP A 39 -3.58 6.62 -13.47
CA ASP A 39 -4.20 7.62 -14.35
C ASP A 39 -5.38 7.02 -15.14
N LEU A 40 -5.87 5.85 -14.72
CA LEU A 40 -6.99 5.18 -15.40
C LEU A 40 -8.29 5.98 -15.22
N LYS A 41 -9.08 6.00 -16.29
CA LYS A 41 -10.35 6.75 -16.33
C LYS A 41 -11.54 5.86 -15.99
N THR A 42 -11.38 4.55 -16.00
CA THR A 42 -12.46 3.59 -15.76
C THR A 42 -12.12 2.71 -14.56
N PRO A 43 -13.14 2.19 -13.86
CA PRO A 43 -12.91 1.28 -12.75
C PRO A 43 -12.17 0.01 -13.18
N LEU A 44 -11.39 -0.54 -12.25
CA LEU A 44 -10.68 -1.79 -12.46
C LEU A 44 -11.62 -2.96 -12.28
N LEU A 45 -11.56 -3.90 -13.22
CA LEU A 45 -12.24 -5.19 -13.12
C LEU A 45 -11.18 -6.27 -12.98
N PHE A 46 -11.32 -7.11 -11.96
CA PHE A 46 -10.38 -8.18 -11.74
C PHE A 46 -10.71 -9.37 -12.63
N SER A 47 -9.77 -9.77 -13.48
CA SER A 47 -9.96 -10.86 -14.44
C SER A 47 -9.02 -12.05 -14.19
N HIS A 48 -8.16 -11.98 -13.20
CA HIS A 48 -7.16 -13.01 -12.90
C HIS A 48 -7.59 -13.82 -11.70
N ARG A 49 -8.09 -15.04 -11.92
CA ARG A 49 -8.63 -15.88 -10.84
C ARG A 49 -7.58 -16.30 -9.80
N ASN A 50 -6.38 -16.64 -10.26
CA ASN A 50 -5.34 -17.22 -9.42
C ASN A 50 -4.04 -16.45 -9.60
N GLY A 51 -4.03 -15.17 -9.30
CA GLY A 51 -2.82 -14.41 -9.48
C GLY A 51 -3.04 -12.93 -9.26
N TYR A 52 -2.07 -12.17 -9.73
CA TYR A 52 -2.07 -10.74 -9.55
C TYR A 52 -2.12 -10.06 -10.90
N GLN A 53 -3.02 -9.11 -11.01
CA GLN A 53 -3.23 -8.38 -12.25
C GLN A 53 -2.28 -7.19 -12.30
N PRO A 54 -1.45 -7.05 -13.36
CA PRO A 54 -0.67 -5.84 -13.55
C PRO A 54 -1.59 -4.67 -13.86
N VAL A 55 -1.24 -3.51 -13.30
CA VAL A 55 -1.97 -2.26 -13.49
C VAL A 55 -0.95 -1.17 -13.76
N PRO A 56 -1.22 -0.21 -14.64
CA PRO A 56 -0.30 0.88 -14.92
C PRO A 56 -0.32 1.89 -13.76
N TYR A 57 0.26 1.52 -12.64
CA TYR A 57 0.36 2.40 -11.49
C TYR A 57 1.28 3.58 -11.75
N LYS A 58 0.99 4.70 -11.08
CA LYS A 58 1.92 5.84 -11.08
C LYS A 58 3.27 5.40 -10.52
N PRO A 59 4.38 5.98 -10.98
CA PRO A 59 5.72 5.49 -10.63
C PRO A 59 6.18 5.92 -9.24
N PHE A 60 5.43 5.56 -8.21
CA PHE A 60 5.87 5.78 -6.84
C PHE A 60 7.03 4.85 -6.52
N LYS A 61 8.10 5.39 -5.96
CA LYS A 61 9.27 4.62 -5.54
C LYS A 61 9.28 4.33 -4.06
N LYS A 62 8.59 5.15 -3.28
CA LYS A 62 8.56 5.06 -1.83
C LYS A 62 7.15 5.25 -1.32
N VAL A 63 6.89 4.69 -0.15
CA VAL A 63 5.65 4.95 0.59
C VAL A 63 6.03 5.41 1.99
N ARG A 64 5.43 6.54 2.40
CA ARG A 64 5.57 7.04 3.75
C ARG A 64 4.28 6.75 4.49
N PHE A 65 4.39 5.94 5.53
CA PHE A 65 3.26 5.60 6.39
C PHE A 65 3.20 6.54 7.57
N HIS A 66 2.01 7.01 7.87
CA HIS A 66 1.73 7.86 9.03
C HIS A 66 0.97 7.02 10.05
N ARG A 67 1.43 7.02 11.31
CA ARG A 67 0.80 6.28 12.39
C ARG A 67 -0.41 7.06 12.90
N GLY A 68 -1.57 6.80 12.31
CA GLY A 68 -2.76 7.60 12.55
C GLY A 68 -2.49 9.06 12.21
N TYR A 69 -3.05 9.95 12.99
CA TYR A 69 -2.84 11.40 12.81
C TYR A 69 -1.76 11.93 13.75
N THR A 70 -0.75 11.12 14.03
CA THR A 70 0.40 11.53 14.81
C THR A 70 1.52 11.99 13.90
N SER A 71 2.60 12.52 14.49
CA SER A 71 3.81 12.91 13.75
C SER A 71 4.74 11.72 13.46
N ASN A 72 4.38 10.52 13.90
CA ASN A 72 5.22 9.34 13.68
C ASN A 72 5.04 8.83 12.27
N THR A 73 6.14 8.75 11.53
CA THR A 73 6.14 8.25 10.16
C THR A 73 7.26 7.25 9.97
N MET A 74 7.13 6.40 8.97
CA MET A 74 8.21 5.56 8.47
C MET A 74 8.11 5.50 6.96
N THR A 75 9.26 5.37 6.30
CA THR A 75 9.31 5.34 4.84
C THR A 75 9.95 4.05 4.37
N TRP A 76 9.28 3.40 3.43
CA TRP A 76 9.73 2.16 2.81
C TRP A 76 9.89 2.36 1.31
N THR A 77 10.84 1.63 0.70
CA THR A 77 10.83 1.51 -0.76
C THR A 77 9.64 0.65 -1.18
N ILE A 78 9.14 0.92 -2.38
CA ILE A 78 8.09 0.09 -2.98
C ILE A 78 8.79 -0.89 -3.92
N GLU A 79 8.66 -2.18 -3.62
CA GLU A 79 9.21 -3.24 -4.47
C GLU A 79 8.34 -3.46 -5.71
N GLY A 80 7.03 -3.29 -5.56
CA GLY A 80 6.09 -3.41 -6.67
C GLY A 80 4.68 -3.15 -6.21
N MET A 81 3.79 -2.95 -7.18
CA MET A 81 2.36 -2.78 -6.94
C MET A 81 1.60 -3.65 -7.92
N VAL A 82 0.61 -4.38 -7.41
CA VAL A 82 -0.26 -5.24 -8.20
C VAL A 82 -1.69 -5.16 -7.69
N PHE A 83 -2.62 -5.71 -8.47
CA PHE A 83 -4.03 -5.76 -8.09
C PHE A 83 -4.47 -7.22 -7.94
N GLY A 84 -5.07 -7.56 -6.82
CA GLY A 84 -5.50 -8.93 -6.56
C GLY A 84 -5.90 -9.13 -5.11
N TYR A 85 -5.96 -10.40 -4.70
CA TYR A 85 -6.31 -10.74 -3.32
C TYR A 85 -5.08 -10.67 -2.41
N GLY A 86 -5.20 -9.90 -1.34
CA GLY A 86 -4.15 -9.82 -0.33
C GLY A 86 -4.29 -10.91 0.72
N LYS A 87 -3.39 -10.89 1.69
CA LYS A 87 -3.37 -11.85 2.79
C LYS A 87 -4.29 -11.42 3.91
N LYS A 88 -5.20 -12.29 4.32
CA LYS A 88 -6.16 -12.00 5.38
C LYS A 88 -5.47 -11.71 6.71
N GLU A 89 -4.38 -12.42 7.02
CA GLU A 89 -3.61 -12.20 8.24
C GLU A 89 -2.96 -10.82 8.29
N TRP A 90 -2.85 -10.15 7.15
CA TRP A 90 -2.34 -8.79 7.05
C TRP A 90 -3.44 -7.74 6.84
N GLY A 91 -4.69 -8.13 7.06
CA GLY A 91 -5.83 -7.23 7.03
C GLY A 91 -6.51 -7.06 5.68
N ALA A 92 -6.18 -7.90 4.68
CA ALA A 92 -6.84 -7.80 3.38
C ALA A 92 -8.30 -8.26 3.47
N PRO A 93 -9.23 -7.53 2.83
CA PRO A 93 -10.61 -7.99 2.72
C PRO A 93 -10.70 -9.15 1.72
N ASP A 94 -11.84 -9.81 1.68
CA ASP A 94 -12.10 -10.91 0.76
C ASP A 94 -12.57 -10.40 -0.60
N GLU A 95 -11.80 -9.49 -1.18
CA GLU A 95 -12.04 -8.90 -2.49
C GLU A 95 -10.72 -8.39 -3.06
N PRO A 96 -10.61 -8.19 -4.39
CA PRO A 96 -9.39 -7.66 -4.97
C PRO A 96 -9.10 -6.25 -4.48
N VAL A 97 -7.83 -5.99 -4.19
CA VAL A 97 -7.35 -4.69 -3.69
C VAL A 97 -6.06 -4.31 -4.39
N HIS A 98 -5.69 -3.05 -4.27
CA HIS A 98 -4.35 -2.60 -4.66
C HIS A 98 -3.37 -3.08 -3.59
N ILE A 99 -2.33 -3.77 -4.02
CA ILE A 99 -1.32 -4.35 -3.15
C ILE A 99 -0.01 -3.60 -3.35
N ILE A 100 0.48 -2.99 -2.28
CA ILE A 100 1.77 -2.30 -2.28
C ILE A 100 2.75 -3.23 -1.58
N ARG A 101 3.73 -3.75 -2.34
CA ARG A 101 4.76 -4.65 -1.80
C ARG A 101 5.93 -3.82 -1.32
N LEU A 102 6.31 -4.03 -0.06
CA LEU A 102 7.34 -3.25 0.60
C LEU A 102 8.72 -3.87 0.38
N GLY A 103 9.69 -3.03 0.13
CA GLY A 103 11.09 -3.43 -0.04
C GLY A 103 11.90 -3.18 1.23
N GLU A 104 12.61 -2.06 1.29
CA GLU A 104 13.51 -1.74 2.38
C GLU A 104 12.98 -0.58 3.21
N LEU A 105 13.19 -0.66 4.52
CA LEU A 105 12.90 0.44 5.43
C LEU A 105 14.01 1.48 5.30
N LEU A 106 13.63 2.69 4.89
CA LEU A 106 14.58 3.79 4.69
C LEU A 106 14.64 4.73 5.88
N ASP A 107 13.51 4.88 6.57
CA ASP A 107 13.37 5.86 7.62
C ASP A 107 12.42 5.28 8.67
N TYR A 108 12.91 5.17 9.90
CA TYR A 108 12.19 4.53 10.99
C TYR A 108 11.64 5.59 11.95
N PRO A 109 10.46 5.35 12.53
CA PRO A 109 9.90 6.32 13.46
C PRO A 109 10.82 6.48 14.67
N ILE A 110 11.11 7.72 15.00
CA ILE A 110 11.82 8.03 16.23
C ILE A 110 10.84 7.80 17.37
N ALA A 111 11.17 6.87 18.26
CA ALA A 111 10.40 6.67 19.46
C ALA A 111 10.48 7.92 20.29
N ALA A 112 9.35 8.55 20.51
CA ALA A 112 9.30 9.72 21.37
C ALA A 112 9.34 9.29 22.82
#